data_40d911d2d1a4dd2d8f328fdc494f6ce1
#
_entry.id   40d911d2d1a4dd2d8f328fdc494f6ce1
#
_cell.length_a   1.000
_cell.length_b   1.000
_cell.length_c   1.000
_cell.angle_alpha   90.00
_cell.angle_beta   90.00
_cell.angle_gamma   90.00
#
_symmetry.space_group_name_H-M   'P 1'
#
loop_
_entity.id
_entity.type
_entity.pdbx_description
1 polymer ?
#
loop_
_entity_poly.entity_id
_entity_poly.type
_entity_poly.pdbx_seq_one_letter_code
_entity_poly.pdbx_strand_id
1 'polypeptide(L)'
;MHHQVKALVVGADSLGGIPELLHAYNIAIGQHVSGRSAAHQKKTLQLPSGTDLVILLTDFLGHNVMKTFRAAAQRTNVKVVACRRSVSSLKQALMRSGY
;
A
#
# COMPACT_ATOMS: atom_id res chain seq x y z
N MET A 1 16.34 -16.55 -9.30
CA MET A 1 15.79 -15.29 -9.81
C MET A 1 15.03 -14.58 -8.71
N HIS A 2 15.38 -13.35 -8.44
CA HIS A 2 14.72 -12.61 -7.37
C HIS A 2 13.43 -11.97 -7.89
N HIS A 3 12.33 -12.28 -7.22
CA HIS A 3 11.05 -11.64 -7.51
C HIS A 3 10.99 -10.32 -6.75
N GLN A 4 10.90 -9.21 -7.48
CA GLN A 4 10.72 -7.91 -6.86
C GLN A 4 9.28 -7.75 -6.41
N VAL A 5 9.07 -7.34 -5.16
CA VAL A 5 7.74 -7.08 -4.63
C VAL A 5 7.17 -5.83 -5.29
N LYS A 6 5.95 -5.94 -5.82
CA LYS A 6 5.28 -4.80 -6.44
C LYS A 6 4.19 -4.31 -5.49
N ALA A 7 4.28 -3.05 -5.09
CA ALA A 7 3.36 -2.46 -4.12
C ALA A 7 2.38 -1.49 -4.75
N LEU A 8 1.15 -1.52 -4.25
CA LEU A 8 0.17 -0.47 -4.44
C LEU A 8 0.22 0.41 -3.19
N VAL A 9 0.55 1.69 -3.36
CA VAL A 9 0.59 2.65 -2.26
C VAL A 9 -0.69 3.49 -2.28
N VAL A 10 -1.42 3.50 -1.18
CA VAL A 10 -2.70 4.19 -1.07
C VAL A 10 -2.62 5.28 -0.01
N GLY A 11 -2.96 6.49 -0.38
CA GLY A 11 -2.99 7.64 0.51
C GLY A 11 -1.96 8.68 0.14
N ALA A 12 -2.25 9.95 0.49
CA ALA A 12 -1.41 11.11 0.26
C ALA A 12 -1.26 11.47 -1.22
N ASP A 13 -0.99 12.74 -1.47
CA ASP A 13 -0.70 13.23 -2.82
C ASP A 13 0.79 13.11 -3.15
N SER A 14 1.63 13.18 -2.12
CA SER A 14 3.09 13.15 -2.27
C SER A 14 3.65 12.10 -1.32
N LEU A 15 4.64 11.35 -1.77
CA LEU A 15 5.23 10.26 -1.00
C LEU A 15 6.55 10.62 -0.32
N GLY A 16 7.11 11.82 -0.58
CA GLY A 16 8.37 12.24 0.06
C GLY A 16 9.48 11.22 -0.13
N GLY A 17 10.08 10.77 0.96
CA GLY A 17 11.17 9.78 0.94
C GLY A 17 10.74 8.32 0.90
N ILE A 18 9.42 8.07 0.83
CA ILE A 18 8.90 6.69 0.83
C ILE A 18 9.42 5.86 -0.36
N PRO A 19 9.45 6.39 -1.61
CA PRO A 19 9.96 5.58 -2.72
C PRO A 19 11.40 5.11 -2.52
N GLU A 20 12.27 5.96 -1.96
CA GLU A 20 13.66 5.56 -1.69
C GLU A 20 13.73 4.44 -0.66
N LEU A 21 12.92 4.53 0.39
CA LEU A 21 12.87 3.48 1.40
C LEU A 21 12.42 2.15 0.80
N LEU A 22 11.34 2.18 0.00
CA LEU A 22 10.83 0.96 -0.64
C LEU A 22 11.86 0.35 -1.57
N HIS A 23 12.57 1.18 -2.32
CA HIS A 23 13.63 0.72 -3.21
C HIS A 23 14.72 -0.03 -2.42
N ALA A 24 15.08 0.48 -1.23
CA ALA A 24 16.07 -0.17 -0.37
C ALA A 24 15.60 -1.55 0.11
N TYR A 25 14.31 -1.80 0.16
CA TYR A 25 13.72 -3.08 0.52
C TYR A 25 13.38 -3.95 -0.68
N ASN A 26 13.82 -3.55 -1.88
CA ASN A 26 13.52 -4.23 -3.13
C ASN A 26 12.02 -4.30 -3.41
N ILE A 27 11.32 -3.22 -3.06
CA ILE A 27 9.89 -3.07 -3.31
C ILE A 27 9.69 -1.98 -4.35
N ALA A 28 9.08 -2.34 -5.49
CA ALA A 28 8.75 -1.39 -6.53
C ALA A 28 7.34 -0.84 -6.31
N ILE A 29 7.13 0.45 -6.58
CA ILE A 29 5.79 1.03 -6.57
C ILE A 29 5.18 0.78 -7.94
N GLY A 30 4.20 -0.13 -7.98
CA GLY A 30 3.47 -0.40 -9.21
C GLY A 30 2.45 0.69 -9.51
N GLN A 31 1.82 1.22 -8.45
CA GLN A 31 0.85 2.29 -8.59
C GLN A 31 0.71 3.03 -7.26
N HIS A 32 0.45 4.32 -7.34
CA HIS A 32 0.15 5.18 -6.19
C HIS A 32 -1.19 5.85 -6.44
N VAL A 33 -2.12 5.70 -5.50
CA VAL A 33 -3.43 6.36 -5.56
C VAL A 33 -3.66 7.16 -4.29
N SER A 34 -4.36 8.29 -4.42
CA SER A 34 -4.60 9.18 -3.27
C SER A 34 -5.62 8.59 -2.28
N GLY A 35 -6.48 7.70 -2.75
CA GLY A 35 -7.56 7.16 -1.92
C GLY A 35 -8.80 8.03 -1.85
N ARG A 36 -8.85 9.14 -2.61
CA ARG A 36 -9.97 10.08 -2.56
C ARG A 36 -11.08 9.79 -3.57
N SER A 37 -10.83 8.87 -4.50
CA SER A 37 -11.83 8.52 -5.50
C SER A 37 -12.97 7.71 -4.88
N ALA A 38 -14.21 7.99 -5.30
CA ALA A 38 -15.37 7.21 -4.87
C ALA A 38 -15.23 5.73 -5.22
N ALA A 39 -14.53 5.41 -6.29
CA ALA A 39 -14.28 4.02 -6.68
C ALA A 39 -13.51 3.26 -5.60
N HIS A 40 -12.72 3.95 -4.77
CA HIS A 40 -11.93 3.32 -3.70
C HIS A 40 -12.79 2.88 -2.50
N GLN A 41 -14.09 3.15 -2.53
CA GLN A 41 -15.01 2.71 -1.48
C GLN A 41 -15.97 1.63 -1.95
N LYS A 42 -15.84 1.18 -3.20
CA LYS A 42 -16.76 0.18 -3.76
C LYS A 42 -16.30 -1.24 -3.42
N LYS A 43 -17.26 -2.10 -3.09
CA LYS A 43 -16.98 -3.50 -2.79
C LYS A 43 -16.40 -4.26 -3.97
N THR A 44 -16.57 -3.74 -5.18
CA THR A 44 -16.05 -4.36 -6.40
C THR A 44 -14.63 -3.91 -6.74
N LEU A 45 -13.99 -3.13 -5.86
CA LEU A 45 -12.63 -2.68 -6.08
C LEU A 45 -11.70 -3.85 -6.31
N GLN A 46 -10.89 -3.76 -7.37
CA GLN A 46 -9.88 -4.75 -7.68
C GLN A 46 -8.50 -4.12 -7.64
N LEU A 47 -7.53 -4.87 -7.12
CA LEU A 47 -6.15 -4.42 -7.10
C LEU A 47 -5.55 -4.53 -8.51
N PRO A 48 -4.59 -3.65 -8.86
CA PRO A 48 -3.88 -3.79 -10.12
C PRO A 48 -3.25 -5.17 -10.25
N SER A 49 -3.22 -5.67 -11.48
CA SER A 49 -2.63 -6.99 -11.76
C SER A 49 -1.16 -7.02 -11.33
N GLY A 50 -0.76 -8.11 -10.68
CA GLY A 50 0.61 -8.28 -10.23
C GLY A 50 0.94 -7.59 -8.91
N THR A 51 -0.05 -7.04 -8.21
CA THR A 51 0.17 -6.44 -6.89
C THR A 51 0.51 -7.51 -5.87
N ASP A 52 1.65 -7.35 -5.19
CA ASP A 52 2.12 -8.27 -4.15
C ASP A 52 1.92 -7.72 -2.76
N LEU A 53 1.75 -6.42 -2.62
CA LEU A 53 1.70 -5.72 -1.34
C LEU A 53 0.83 -4.48 -1.47
N VAL A 54 -0.03 -4.24 -0.48
CA VAL A 54 -0.79 -2.99 -0.38
C VAL A 54 -0.27 -2.23 0.83
N ILE A 55 0.13 -0.98 0.61
CA ILE A 55 0.59 -0.09 1.68
C ILE A 55 -0.48 0.99 1.88
N LEU A 56 -1.07 1.03 3.08
CA LEU A 56 -2.09 2.01 3.42
C LEU A 56 -1.48 3.08 4.31
N LEU A 57 -1.50 4.33 3.85
CA LEU A 57 -1.01 5.48 4.61
C LEU A 57 -2.18 6.04 5.42
N THR A 58 -2.30 5.57 6.65
CA THR A 58 -3.52 5.68 7.47
C THR A 58 -3.90 7.10 7.83
N ASP A 59 -2.92 8.01 7.94
CA ASP A 59 -3.20 9.41 8.26
C ASP A 59 -3.81 10.19 7.09
N PHE A 60 -3.89 9.59 5.90
CA PHE A 60 -4.48 10.21 4.72
C PHE A 60 -5.69 9.43 4.19
N LEU A 61 -6.18 8.43 4.94
CA LEU A 61 -7.25 7.57 4.45
C LEU A 61 -8.42 7.52 5.43
N GLY A 62 -9.63 7.58 4.88
CA GLY A 62 -10.82 7.33 5.65
C GLY A 62 -10.98 5.84 5.96
N HIS A 63 -11.81 5.56 6.96
CA HIS A 63 -12.04 4.19 7.43
C HIS A 63 -12.59 3.28 6.32
N ASN A 64 -13.55 3.80 5.54
CA ASN A 64 -14.18 2.99 4.49
C ASN A 64 -13.22 2.65 3.37
N VAL A 65 -12.32 3.58 3.00
CA VAL A 65 -11.31 3.32 1.98
C VAL A 65 -10.37 2.23 2.43
N MET A 66 -9.87 2.32 3.68
CA MET A 66 -8.98 1.29 4.22
C MET A 66 -9.65 -0.07 4.24
N LYS A 67 -10.92 -0.11 4.68
CA LYS A 67 -11.69 -1.36 4.73
C LYS A 67 -11.83 -1.98 3.34
N THR A 68 -12.08 -1.15 2.33
CA THR A 68 -12.25 -1.61 0.96
C THR A 68 -10.97 -2.22 0.40
N PHE A 69 -9.82 -1.56 0.61
CA PHE A 69 -8.54 -2.10 0.14
C PHE A 69 -8.14 -3.36 0.91
N ARG A 70 -8.42 -3.41 2.22
CA ARG A 70 -8.14 -4.63 2.99
C ARG A 70 -8.95 -5.81 2.48
N ALA A 71 -10.23 -5.59 2.16
CA ALA A 71 -11.10 -6.64 1.62
C ALA A 71 -10.60 -7.11 0.25
N ALA A 72 -10.21 -6.18 -0.63
CA ALA A 72 -9.67 -6.54 -1.93
C ALA A 72 -8.38 -7.36 -1.81
N ALA A 73 -7.50 -6.96 -0.89
CA ALA A 73 -6.25 -7.68 -0.66
C ALA A 73 -6.52 -9.08 -0.10
N GLN A 74 -7.48 -9.20 0.81
CA GLN A 74 -7.83 -10.48 1.39
C GLN A 74 -8.38 -11.45 0.33
N ARG A 75 -9.23 -10.94 -0.57
CA ARG A 75 -9.79 -11.78 -1.64
C ARG A 75 -8.72 -12.33 -2.57
N THR A 76 -7.63 -11.62 -2.75
CA THR A 76 -6.54 -12.00 -3.66
C THR A 76 -5.31 -12.50 -2.92
N ASN A 77 -5.41 -12.66 -1.60
CA ASN A 77 -4.33 -13.16 -0.76
C ASN A 77 -3.07 -12.28 -0.85
N VAL A 78 -3.26 -10.97 -0.88
CA VAL A 78 -2.19 -9.99 -0.93
C VAL A 78 -1.97 -9.41 0.47
N LYS A 79 -0.71 -9.25 0.86
CA LYS A 79 -0.33 -8.70 2.16
C LYS A 79 -0.65 -7.21 2.23
N VAL A 80 -1.09 -6.75 3.41
CA VAL A 80 -1.36 -5.34 3.67
C VAL A 80 -0.44 -4.85 4.79
N VAL A 81 0.19 -3.70 4.56
CA VAL A 81 0.96 -2.98 5.57
C VAL A 81 0.29 -1.63 5.77
N ALA A 82 -0.08 -1.31 7.00
CA ALA A 82 -0.72 -0.04 7.33
C ALA A 82 0.20 0.75 8.25
N CYS A 83 0.43 2.02 7.93
CA CYS A 83 1.32 2.88 8.71
C CYS A 83 1.00 4.34 8.40
N ARG A 84 1.57 5.24 9.20
CA ARG A 84 1.49 6.68 8.91
C ARG A 84 2.42 7.00 7.74
N ARG A 85 2.13 8.15 7.07
CA ARG A 85 2.97 8.64 5.98
C ARG A 85 4.25 9.24 6.54
N SER A 86 5.18 8.40 6.89
CA SER A 86 6.52 8.82 7.26
C SER A 86 7.48 7.67 6.97
N VAL A 87 8.72 8.02 6.65
CA VAL A 87 9.74 7.01 6.35
C VAL A 87 9.95 6.09 7.55
N SER A 88 10.04 6.66 8.76
CA SER A 88 10.29 5.86 9.96
C SER A 88 9.12 4.93 10.28
N SER A 89 7.88 5.41 10.15
CA SER A 89 6.70 4.57 10.41
C SER A 89 6.62 3.42 9.41
N LEU A 90 6.87 3.71 8.13
CA LEU A 90 6.85 2.67 7.11
C LEU A 90 7.97 1.65 7.34
N LYS A 91 9.16 2.11 7.68
CA LYS A 91 10.27 1.21 7.96
C LYS A 91 9.93 0.25 9.08
N GLN A 92 9.37 0.75 10.18
CA GLN A 92 8.97 -0.10 11.31
C GLN A 92 7.90 -1.10 10.89
N ALA A 93 6.91 -0.65 10.11
CA ALA A 93 5.83 -1.53 9.66
C ALA A 93 6.36 -2.64 8.75
N LEU A 94 7.28 -2.32 7.85
CA LEU A 94 7.90 -3.31 6.98
C LEU A 94 8.68 -4.34 7.80
N MET A 95 9.45 -3.88 8.77
CA MET A 95 10.23 -4.78 9.63
C MET A 95 9.31 -5.73 10.41
N ARG A 96 8.21 -5.22 10.96
CA ARG A 96 7.25 -6.06 11.67
C ARG A 96 6.55 -7.06 10.76
N SER A 97 6.48 -6.76 9.47
CA SER A 97 5.81 -7.62 8.48
C SER A 97 6.77 -8.60 7.83
N GLY A 98 8.02 -8.62 8.24
CA GLY A 98 9.00 -9.60 7.75
C GLY A 98 9.76 -9.18 6.50
N TYR A 99 9.73 -7.90 6.16
CA TYR A 99 10.51 -7.39 5.01
C TYR A 99 11.92 -6.99 5.36
#